data_45216e250b3b88a012dc1530f1b94de1
#
_entry.id   45216e250b3b88a012dc1530f1b94de1
#
_cell.length_a   1.000
_cell.length_b   1.000
_cell.length_c   1.000
_cell.angle_alpha   90.00
_cell.angle_beta   90.00
_cell.angle_gamma   90.00
#
_symmetry.space_group_name_H-M   'P 1'
#
loop_
_entity.id
_entity.type
_entity.pdbx_description
1 polymer ?
#
loop_
_entity_poly.entity_id
_entity_poly.type
_entity_poly.pdbx_seq_one_letter_code
_entity_poly.pdbx_strand_id
1 'polypeptide(L)'
;FADRNRLRLRGGKKGSRASGVGSSVKAGDIIICNSTSFVEVLFLTYSFSPVYANVVTTNGTFESAAVVEESFFQTLRRSIRSDPLPVSKTKTTLKKLSSKYKTTMGPPIVCFAEGIKTNGNGVLAFPPIFDGLTFEQNNIHLLGFTYSSRATYSPTFPIGNYLYHIYSVCAQLSNKMSIVMLPADEFVA
;
A
#
# COMPACT_ATOMS: atom_id res chain seq x y z
N PHE A 1 -16.52 -6.37 2.34
CA PHE A 1 -16.23 -5.63 3.57
C PHE A 1 -15.16 -6.42 4.33
N ALA A 2 -14.02 -5.75 4.66
CA ALA A 2 -12.94 -6.35 5.44
C ALA A 2 -13.43 -6.59 6.88
N ASP A 3 -13.36 -7.83 7.33
CA ASP A 3 -13.65 -8.16 8.72
C ASP A 3 -12.51 -7.62 9.60
N ARG A 4 -12.76 -6.55 10.34
CA ARG A 4 -11.81 -5.90 11.26
C ARG A 4 -11.19 -6.84 12.28
N ASN A 5 -11.80 -7.98 12.54
CA ASN A 5 -11.42 -8.90 13.61
C ASN A 5 -10.49 -10.04 13.16
N ARG A 6 -10.10 -10.11 11.88
CA ARG A 6 -9.23 -11.16 11.36
C ARG A 6 -7.90 -10.65 10.82
N LEU A 7 -7.25 -9.73 11.52
CA LEU A 7 -5.82 -9.53 11.37
C LEU A 7 -5.11 -10.73 12.01
N ARG A 8 -4.75 -11.72 11.20
CA ARG A 8 -3.84 -12.78 11.62
C ARG A 8 -2.42 -12.24 11.54
N LEU A 9 -1.89 -11.85 12.67
CA LEU A 9 -0.44 -11.71 12.85
C LEU A 9 0.16 -13.12 12.77
N ARG A 10 0.89 -13.43 11.73
CA ARG A 10 1.62 -14.67 11.57
C ARG A 10 3.03 -14.43 12.13
N GLY A 11 3.29 -14.92 13.32
CA GLY A 11 4.59 -14.83 13.95
C GLY A 11 4.52 -14.03 15.25
N GLY A 12 4.17 -14.66 16.36
CA GLY A 12 4.20 -14.05 17.67
C GLY A 12 3.46 -14.88 18.69
N LYS A 13 4.06 -15.10 19.82
CA LYS A 13 3.58 -15.90 20.96
C LYS A 13 2.10 -15.65 21.25
N LYS A 14 1.35 -16.73 21.48
CA LYS A 14 -0.03 -16.70 22.00
C LYS A 14 -0.15 -15.68 23.14
N GLY A 15 -0.96 -14.63 22.95
CA GLY A 15 -1.35 -13.78 24.08
C GLY A 15 -1.62 -12.31 23.80
N SER A 16 -1.39 -11.77 22.60
CA SER A 16 -1.71 -10.38 22.33
C SER A 16 -3.06 -10.26 21.61
N ARG A 17 -4.06 -9.70 22.31
CA ARG A 17 -5.29 -9.19 21.68
C ARG A 17 -4.87 -8.21 20.58
N ALA A 18 -5.36 -8.41 19.37
CA ALA A 18 -5.19 -7.48 18.27
C ALA A 18 -5.75 -6.10 18.65
N SER A 19 -4.90 -5.27 19.23
CA SER A 19 -5.13 -3.82 19.22
C SER A 19 -5.15 -3.41 17.73
N GLY A 20 -6.21 -2.71 17.33
CA GLY A 20 -6.49 -2.43 15.92
C GLY A 20 -5.27 -1.86 15.20
N VAL A 21 -5.03 -2.28 13.97
CA VAL A 21 -3.92 -1.87 13.08
C VAL A 21 -3.69 -0.35 13.04
N GLY A 22 -4.73 0.43 13.32
CA GLY A 22 -4.66 1.89 13.33
C GLY A 22 -4.03 2.51 14.57
N SER A 23 -3.83 1.77 15.67
CA SER A 23 -3.39 2.38 16.94
C SER A 23 -1.88 2.57 17.04
N SER A 24 -1.08 1.97 16.18
CA SER A 24 0.38 2.06 16.20
C SER A 24 0.96 3.02 15.15
N VAL A 25 0.18 3.40 14.15
CA VAL A 25 0.64 4.27 13.05
C VAL A 25 0.47 5.73 13.43
N LYS A 26 1.55 6.48 13.35
CA LYS A 26 1.63 7.91 13.74
C LYS A 26 1.76 8.81 12.51
N ALA A 27 1.68 10.13 12.75
CA ALA A 27 1.90 11.16 11.75
C ALA A 27 3.27 11.00 11.06
N GLY A 28 3.27 10.99 9.73
CA GLY A 28 4.48 10.87 8.94
C GLY A 28 5.14 9.48 8.91
N ASP A 29 4.54 8.47 9.55
CA ASP A 29 4.98 7.09 9.42
C ASP A 29 4.79 6.61 7.98
N ILE A 30 5.64 5.67 7.57
CA ILE A 30 5.60 5.11 6.21
C ILE A 30 5.00 3.72 6.26
N ILE A 31 3.92 3.52 5.52
CA ILE A 31 3.28 2.23 5.33
C ILE A 31 3.68 1.73 3.94
N ILE A 32 4.43 0.63 3.91
CA ILE A 32 4.85 -0.02 2.67
C ILE A 32 3.93 -1.21 2.43
N CYS A 33 3.37 -1.32 1.24
CA CYS A 33 2.48 -2.43 0.90
C CYS A 33 2.60 -2.84 -0.58
N ASN A 34 2.15 -4.05 -0.87
CA ASN A 34 1.97 -4.53 -2.23
C ASN A 34 0.72 -3.91 -2.86
N SER A 35 0.65 -3.90 -4.19
CA SER A 35 -0.48 -3.36 -4.95
C SER A 35 -1.01 -4.39 -5.93
N THR A 36 -2.18 -4.95 -5.62
CA THR A 36 -2.82 -5.98 -6.45
C THR A 36 -4.25 -5.62 -6.83
N SER A 37 -4.93 -4.76 -6.05
CA SER A 37 -6.31 -4.40 -6.25
C SER A 37 -6.59 -2.94 -5.86
N PHE A 38 -7.64 -2.35 -6.43
CA PHE A 38 -8.15 -1.04 -5.99
C PHE A 38 -8.77 -1.09 -4.58
N VAL A 39 -9.16 -2.27 -4.13
CA VAL A 39 -9.76 -2.49 -2.79
C VAL A 39 -8.77 -2.14 -1.68
N GLU A 40 -7.47 -2.32 -1.90
CA GLU A 40 -6.40 -1.94 -0.97
C GLU A 40 -6.39 -0.43 -0.72
N VAL A 41 -6.53 0.37 -1.78
CA VAL A 41 -6.60 1.83 -1.68
C VAL A 41 -7.80 2.27 -0.84
N LEU A 42 -8.96 1.64 -1.04
CA LEU A 42 -10.17 1.91 -0.25
C LEU A 42 -9.95 1.56 1.22
N PHE A 43 -9.39 0.37 1.49
CA PHE A 43 -9.10 -0.08 2.86
C PHE A 43 -8.10 0.83 3.57
N LEU A 44 -7.00 1.17 2.92
CA LEU A 44 -5.95 2.03 3.48
C LEU A 44 -6.49 3.43 3.78
N THR A 45 -7.30 3.98 2.87
CA THR A 45 -7.93 5.29 3.10
C THR A 45 -8.89 5.26 4.28
N TYR A 46 -9.72 4.22 4.36
CA TYR A 46 -10.66 4.07 5.48
C TYR A 46 -9.96 3.88 6.83
N SER A 47 -8.84 3.14 6.85
CA SER A 47 -8.15 2.79 8.09
C SER A 47 -7.20 3.88 8.58
N PHE A 48 -6.54 4.61 7.69
CA PHE A 48 -5.44 5.51 8.04
C PHE A 48 -5.60 6.92 7.49
N SER A 49 -6.50 7.17 6.54
CA SER A 49 -6.64 8.45 5.82
C SER A 49 -5.28 8.98 5.32
N PRO A 50 -4.47 8.17 4.62
CA PRO A 50 -3.08 8.49 4.32
C PRO A 50 -2.94 9.43 3.13
N VAL A 51 -1.73 9.95 2.96
CA VAL A 51 -1.24 10.45 1.67
C VAL A 51 -0.54 9.32 0.94
N TYR A 52 -0.69 9.27 -0.37
CA TYR A 52 -0.09 8.24 -1.20
C TYR A 52 1.20 8.75 -1.84
N ALA A 53 2.26 7.94 -1.74
CA ALA A 53 3.53 8.17 -2.41
C ALA A 53 3.71 7.11 -3.50
N ASN A 54 3.54 7.51 -4.75
CA ASN A 54 3.69 6.61 -5.86
C ASN A 54 5.07 6.73 -6.50
N VAL A 55 5.67 5.60 -6.79
CA VAL A 55 7.01 5.49 -7.38
C VAL A 55 6.98 5.99 -8.82
N VAL A 56 7.99 6.78 -9.20
CA VAL A 56 8.15 7.26 -10.57
C VAL A 56 9.01 6.29 -11.35
N THR A 57 8.46 5.78 -12.43
CA THR A 57 9.22 5.00 -13.42
C THR A 57 9.43 5.85 -14.67
N THR A 58 10.66 5.96 -15.14
CA THR A 58 10.98 6.64 -16.41
C THR A 58 11.43 5.58 -17.40
N ASN A 59 10.75 5.48 -18.55
CA ASN A 59 11.06 4.51 -19.61
C ASN A 59 11.12 3.03 -19.17
N GLY A 60 10.32 2.68 -18.14
CA GLY A 60 10.32 1.32 -17.60
C GLY A 60 11.51 0.97 -16.71
N THR A 61 12.41 1.91 -16.47
CA THR A 61 13.54 1.77 -15.56
C THR A 61 13.33 2.61 -14.29
N PHE A 62 13.79 2.10 -13.16
CA PHE A 62 13.80 2.84 -11.89
C PHE A 62 15.07 3.70 -11.82
N GLU A 63 15.08 4.83 -12.49
CA GLU A 63 16.29 5.67 -12.58
C GLU A 63 16.53 6.55 -11.35
N SER A 64 15.54 6.75 -10.51
CA SER A 64 15.69 7.62 -9.35
C SER A 64 14.83 7.18 -8.17
N ALA A 65 15.32 7.43 -6.96
CA ALA A 65 14.58 7.25 -5.70
C ALA A 65 13.43 8.26 -5.52
N ALA A 66 12.76 8.65 -6.59
CA ALA A 66 11.73 9.69 -6.57
C ALA A 66 10.33 9.11 -6.47
N VAL A 67 9.54 9.74 -5.61
CA VAL A 67 8.10 9.48 -5.46
C VAL A 67 7.31 10.74 -5.78
N VAL A 68 6.06 10.54 -6.14
CA VAL A 68 5.08 11.61 -6.36
C VAL A 68 3.98 11.49 -5.33
N GLU A 69 3.71 12.61 -4.65
CA GLU A 69 2.59 12.72 -3.73
C GLU A 69 1.26 12.73 -4.49
N GLU A 70 0.33 11.87 -4.11
CA GLU A 70 -0.98 11.76 -4.72
C GLU A 70 -2.11 11.76 -3.70
N SER A 71 -3.23 12.35 -4.10
CA SER A 71 -4.47 12.27 -3.34
C SER A 71 -5.13 10.89 -3.50
N PHE A 72 -6.07 10.60 -2.59
CA PHE A 72 -6.90 9.39 -2.66
C PHE A 72 -7.51 9.16 -4.06
N PHE A 73 -8.17 10.18 -4.62
CA PHE A 73 -8.86 10.02 -5.91
C PHE A 73 -7.90 9.74 -7.07
N GLN A 74 -6.72 10.34 -7.05
CA GLN A 74 -5.71 10.10 -8.08
C GLN A 74 -5.16 8.67 -8.00
N THR A 75 -4.84 8.23 -6.79
CA THR A 75 -4.35 6.86 -6.55
C THR A 75 -5.43 5.82 -6.85
N LEU A 76 -6.67 6.06 -6.45
CA LEU A 76 -7.80 5.18 -6.74
C LEU A 76 -8.02 5.04 -8.25
N ARG A 77 -8.07 6.16 -8.98
CA ARG A 77 -8.22 6.15 -10.45
C ARG A 77 -7.10 5.37 -11.12
N ARG A 78 -5.86 5.58 -10.69
CA ARG A 78 -4.70 4.84 -11.18
C ARG A 78 -4.82 3.35 -10.86
N SER A 79 -5.19 3.02 -9.64
CA SER A 79 -5.40 1.65 -9.20
C SER A 79 -6.49 0.93 -9.99
N ILE A 80 -7.48 1.64 -10.50
CA ILE A 80 -8.55 1.10 -11.34
C ILE A 80 -8.09 0.96 -12.80
N ARG A 81 -7.47 2.01 -13.37
CA ARG A 81 -7.19 2.11 -14.81
C ARG A 81 -5.79 1.72 -15.21
N SER A 82 -4.90 1.56 -14.25
CA SER A 82 -3.45 1.38 -14.48
C SER A 82 -2.82 2.52 -15.30
N ASP A 83 -3.35 3.75 -15.11
CA ASP A 83 -2.85 4.93 -15.81
C ASP A 83 -1.40 5.22 -15.38
N PRO A 84 -0.51 5.61 -16.32
CA PRO A 84 0.84 6.03 -15.97
C PRO A 84 0.83 7.31 -15.14
N LEU A 85 1.92 7.53 -14.38
CA LEU A 85 2.10 8.79 -13.66
C LEU A 85 2.27 9.95 -14.62
N PRO A 86 1.56 11.08 -14.41
CA PRO A 86 1.80 12.28 -15.21
C PRO A 86 3.21 12.81 -14.92
N VAL A 87 3.97 13.04 -15.98
CA VAL A 87 5.38 13.50 -15.94
C VAL A 87 5.54 14.88 -15.27
N SER A 88 4.46 15.66 -15.19
CA SER A 88 4.47 17.05 -14.71
C SER A 88 4.41 17.23 -13.21
N LYS A 89 4.27 16.15 -12.43
CA LYS A 89 4.18 16.26 -10.96
C LYS A 89 5.54 16.48 -10.31
N THR A 90 5.55 17.25 -9.23
CA THR A 90 6.75 17.51 -8.42
C THR A 90 7.26 16.21 -7.80
N LYS A 91 8.45 15.81 -8.19
CA LYS A 91 9.15 14.65 -7.64
C LYS A 91 9.72 14.99 -6.26
N THR A 92 9.60 14.08 -5.32
CA THR A 92 10.15 14.20 -3.97
C THR A 92 10.75 12.86 -3.52
N THR A 93 11.35 12.79 -2.34
CA THR A 93 11.82 11.54 -1.74
C THR A 93 10.93 11.16 -0.57
N LEU A 94 10.83 9.85 -0.27
CA LEU A 94 10.05 9.38 0.88
C LEU A 94 10.53 10.01 2.19
N LYS A 95 11.84 10.21 2.35
CA LYS A 95 12.44 10.86 3.53
C LYS A 95 11.91 12.29 3.70
N LYS A 96 11.94 13.10 2.64
CA LYS A 96 11.45 14.50 2.68
C LYS A 96 9.94 14.52 2.99
N LEU A 97 9.18 13.61 2.39
CA LEU A 97 7.75 13.53 2.60
C LEU A 97 7.42 13.15 4.05
N SER A 98 8.11 12.14 4.61
CA SER A 98 7.97 11.73 6.01
C SER A 98 8.30 12.87 6.97
N SER A 99 9.42 13.56 6.76
CA SER A 99 9.82 14.72 7.59
C SER A 99 8.77 15.83 7.53
N LYS A 100 8.25 16.16 6.35
CA LYS A 100 7.16 17.14 6.16
C LYS A 100 5.95 16.79 7.03
N TYR A 101 5.45 15.55 6.94
CA TYR A 101 4.25 15.14 7.66
C TYR A 101 4.47 14.90 9.15
N LYS A 102 5.66 14.52 9.58
CA LYS A 102 6.03 14.48 11.00
C LYS A 102 5.97 15.88 11.63
N THR A 103 6.57 16.87 10.96
CA THR A 103 6.59 18.26 11.46
C THR A 103 5.20 18.89 11.49
N THR A 104 4.36 18.59 10.52
CA THR A 104 2.99 19.15 10.42
C THR A 104 1.94 18.32 11.18
N MET A 105 2.34 17.25 11.87
CA MET A 105 1.42 16.28 12.49
C MET A 105 0.35 15.78 11.51
N GLY A 106 0.76 15.60 10.27
CA GLY A 106 -0.11 15.22 9.16
C GLY A 106 -0.37 13.72 9.09
N PRO A 107 -1.00 13.25 8.00
CA PRO A 107 -1.33 11.84 7.84
C PRO A 107 -0.09 10.95 7.66
N PRO A 108 -0.21 9.63 7.88
CA PRO A 108 0.80 8.67 7.46
C PRO A 108 0.90 8.61 5.93
N ILE A 109 2.00 8.05 5.45
CA ILE A 109 2.31 7.94 4.04
C ILE A 109 2.19 6.48 3.63
N VAL A 110 1.38 6.20 2.61
CA VAL A 110 1.32 4.86 2.00
C VAL A 110 2.18 4.86 0.74
N CYS A 111 3.07 3.88 0.65
CA CYS A 111 3.90 3.63 -0.52
C CYS A 111 3.66 2.22 -1.05
N PHE A 112 3.26 2.13 -2.32
CA PHE A 112 3.21 0.85 -3.03
C PHE A 112 4.61 0.54 -3.56
N ALA A 113 5.33 -0.36 -2.85
CA ALA A 113 6.75 -0.59 -3.05
C ALA A 113 7.13 -1.05 -4.45
N GLU A 114 6.25 -1.79 -5.10
CA GLU A 114 6.50 -2.35 -6.43
C GLU A 114 6.35 -1.30 -7.56
N GLY A 115 5.75 -0.15 -7.26
CA GLY A 115 5.53 0.93 -8.23
C GLY A 115 4.57 0.58 -9.38
N ILE A 116 4.25 -0.69 -9.54
CA ILE A 116 3.38 -1.25 -10.58
C ILE A 116 2.41 -2.21 -9.90
N LYS A 117 1.22 -2.33 -10.44
CA LYS A 117 0.25 -3.33 -10.01
C LYS A 117 0.67 -4.73 -10.45
N THR A 118 0.56 -5.69 -9.55
CA THR A 118 0.87 -7.09 -9.82
C THR A 118 -0.37 -7.98 -9.66
N ASN A 119 -0.25 -9.22 -10.12
CA ASN A 119 -1.29 -10.23 -9.94
C ASN A 119 -1.24 -10.95 -8.58
N GLY A 120 -0.29 -10.54 -7.70
CA GLY A 120 -0.11 -11.14 -6.38
C GLY A 120 0.59 -12.49 -6.37
N ASN A 121 1.04 -13.01 -7.52
CA ASN A 121 1.72 -14.31 -7.61
C ASN A 121 3.24 -14.22 -7.36
N GLY A 122 3.77 -13.02 -7.29
CA GLY A 122 5.19 -12.76 -7.04
C GLY A 122 5.41 -11.35 -6.56
N VAL A 123 6.59 -11.09 -6.00
CA VAL A 123 7.03 -9.77 -5.58
C VAL A 123 8.06 -9.26 -6.59
N LEU A 124 7.85 -8.06 -7.11
CA LEU A 124 8.82 -7.42 -8.00
C LEU A 124 9.98 -6.84 -7.19
N ALA A 125 11.13 -6.67 -7.86
CA ALA A 125 12.25 -5.96 -7.28
C ALA A 125 11.84 -4.52 -6.91
N PHE A 126 12.15 -4.10 -5.69
CA PHE A 126 11.82 -2.76 -5.24
C PHE A 126 12.77 -1.75 -5.88
N PRO A 127 12.24 -0.62 -6.34
CA PRO A 127 13.07 0.48 -6.77
C PRO A 127 13.84 1.08 -5.57
N PRO A 128 14.95 1.80 -5.80
CA PRO A 128 15.81 2.36 -4.75
C PRO A 128 15.18 3.58 -4.06
N ILE A 129 13.87 3.53 -3.79
CA ILE A 129 13.12 4.62 -3.12
C ILE A 129 13.34 4.66 -1.61
N PHE A 130 13.90 3.59 -1.06
CA PHE A 130 14.16 3.45 0.37
C PHE A 130 15.57 3.93 0.76
N ASP A 131 16.38 4.32 -0.22
CA ASP A 131 17.73 4.81 0.02
C ASP A 131 17.73 6.05 0.92
N GLY A 132 18.55 6.01 1.96
CA GLY A 132 18.66 7.08 2.97
C GLY A 132 17.52 7.12 3.98
N LEU A 133 16.60 6.14 4.00
CA LEU A 133 15.70 5.91 5.11
C LEU A 133 16.42 5.09 6.19
N THR A 134 16.44 5.60 7.40
CA THR A 134 16.91 4.86 8.58
C THR A 134 15.72 4.43 9.40
N PHE A 135 15.65 3.16 9.76
CA PHE A 135 14.53 2.61 10.54
C PHE A 135 14.37 3.29 11.90
N GLU A 136 15.47 3.78 12.49
CA GLU A 136 15.44 4.50 13.76
C GLU A 136 14.77 5.88 13.67
N GLN A 137 14.83 6.53 12.52
CA GLN A 137 14.26 7.86 12.31
C GLN A 137 12.85 7.83 11.74
N ASN A 138 12.50 6.76 11.07
CA ASN A 138 11.20 6.61 10.42
C ASN A 138 10.53 5.32 10.90
N ASN A 139 9.33 5.44 11.46
CA ASN A 139 8.53 4.27 11.75
C ASN A 139 8.00 3.73 10.42
N ILE A 140 8.47 2.55 10.05
CA ILE A 140 8.09 1.86 8.83
C ILE A 140 7.21 0.67 9.20
N HIS A 141 6.07 0.57 8.55
CA HIS A 141 5.13 -0.52 8.72
C HIS A 141 5.00 -1.26 7.40
N LEU A 142 5.19 -2.58 7.42
CA LEU A 142 4.98 -3.42 6.23
C LEU A 142 3.60 -4.09 6.31
N LEU A 143 2.79 -3.87 5.31
CA LEU A 143 1.48 -4.50 5.15
C LEU A 143 1.46 -5.35 3.88
N GLY A 144 1.12 -6.64 4.04
CA GLY A 144 0.87 -7.54 2.92
C GLY A 144 -0.62 -7.78 2.74
N PHE A 145 -1.12 -7.56 1.53
CA PHE A 145 -2.50 -7.87 1.16
C PHE A 145 -2.55 -9.16 0.35
N THR A 146 -3.44 -10.06 0.74
CA THR A 146 -3.69 -11.30 0.01
C THR A 146 -5.19 -11.54 -0.11
N TYR A 147 -5.60 -12.05 -1.27
CA TYR A 147 -6.99 -12.37 -1.54
C TYR A 147 -7.21 -13.88 -1.57
N SER A 148 -8.35 -14.32 -1.07
CA SER A 148 -8.69 -15.74 -1.10
C SER A 148 -8.99 -16.16 -2.54
N SER A 149 -8.30 -17.18 -3.03
CA SER A 149 -8.55 -17.77 -4.35
C SER A 149 -9.87 -18.53 -4.48
N ARG A 150 -10.63 -18.63 -3.39
CA ARG A 150 -11.94 -19.32 -3.37
C ARG A 150 -13.11 -18.44 -3.84
N ALA A 151 -12.87 -17.17 -4.12
CA ALA A 151 -13.88 -16.30 -4.69
C ALA A 151 -14.12 -16.68 -6.16
N THR A 152 -15.35 -16.57 -6.62
CA THR A 152 -15.74 -16.84 -8.02
C THR A 152 -15.02 -15.88 -8.97
N TYR A 153 -14.72 -14.67 -8.51
CA TYR A 153 -13.97 -13.66 -9.24
C TYR A 153 -12.93 -13.04 -8.31
N SER A 154 -11.67 -13.01 -8.75
CA SER A 154 -10.58 -12.44 -7.94
C SER A 154 -10.61 -10.91 -7.93
N PRO A 155 -10.49 -10.25 -6.78
CA PRO A 155 -10.31 -8.80 -6.72
C PRO A 155 -8.98 -8.31 -7.27
N THR A 156 -8.00 -9.21 -7.48
CA THR A 156 -6.74 -8.86 -8.15
C THR A 156 -7.03 -8.45 -9.59
N PHE A 157 -6.34 -7.39 -10.05
CA PHE A 157 -6.63 -6.79 -11.35
C PHE A 157 -6.16 -7.70 -12.50
N PRO A 158 -7.05 -8.31 -13.27
CA PRO A 158 -6.68 -8.91 -14.53
C PRO A 158 -6.54 -7.82 -15.61
N ILE A 159 -5.72 -8.08 -16.61
CA ILE A 159 -5.66 -7.25 -17.81
C ILE A 159 -7.02 -7.33 -18.52
N GLY A 160 -7.70 -6.20 -18.71
CA GLY A 160 -9.01 -6.19 -19.37
C GLY A 160 -9.84 -4.94 -19.09
N ASN A 161 -11.14 -5.06 -19.28
CA ASN A 161 -12.07 -3.95 -19.07
C ASN A 161 -12.24 -3.67 -17.57
N TYR A 162 -11.79 -2.52 -17.12
CA TYR A 162 -11.84 -2.13 -15.71
C TYR A 162 -13.28 -1.96 -15.17
N LEU A 163 -14.24 -1.55 -15.99
CA LEU A 163 -15.63 -1.43 -15.58
C LEU A 163 -16.24 -2.81 -15.29
N TYR A 164 -15.96 -3.77 -16.15
CA TYR A 164 -16.38 -5.15 -15.93
C TYR A 164 -15.72 -5.73 -14.68
N HIS A 165 -14.44 -5.41 -14.42
CA HIS A 165 -13.74 -5.84 -13.22
C HIS A 165 -14.39 -5.28 -11.94
N ILE A 166 -14.65 -3.96 -11.90
CA ILE A 166 -15.33 -3.34 -10.76
C ILE A 166 -16.70 -3.97 -10.54
N TYR A 167 -17.49 -4.09 -11.61
CA TYR A 167 -18.82 -4.71 -11.54
C TYR A 167 -18.74 -6.13 -10.97
N SER A 168 -17.84 -6.97 -11.49
CA SER A 168 -17.67 -8.35 -11.05
C SER A 168 -17.23 -8.49 -9.60
N VAL A 169 -16.36 -7.59 -9.12
CA VAL A 169 -15.94 -7.54 -7.71
C VAL A 169 -17.10 -7.11 -6.82
N CYS A 170 -17.89 -6.11 -7.24
CA CYS A 170 -19.02 -5.57 -6.46
C CYS A 170 -20.24 -6.50 -6.48
N ALA A 171 -20.42 -7.28 -7.52
CA ALA A 171 -21.54 -8.22 -7.66
C ALA A 171 -21.39 -9.46 -6.76
N GLN A 172 -20.23 -9.71 -6.19
CA GLN A 172 -20.03 -10.82 -5.27
C GLN A 172 -20.62 -10.54 -3.88
N LEU A 173 -21.25 -11.53 -3.29
CA LEU A 173 -21.82 -11.44 -1.93
C LEU A 173 -20.74 -11.21 -0.86
N SER A 174 -19.53 -11.70 -1.08
CA SER A 174 -18.41 -11.50 -0.16
C SER A 174 -17.07 -11.60 -0.86
N ASN A 175 -16.17 -10.68 -0.52
CA ASN A 175 -14.76 -10.73 -0.89
C ASN A 175 -13.93 -10.88 0.39
N LYS A 176 -13.04 -11.86 0.43
CA LYS A 176 -12.15 -12.06 1.58
C LYS A 176 -10.76 -11.52 1.26
N MET A 177 -10.35 -10.53 2.04
CA MET A 177 -9.00 -9.97 2.02
C MET A 177 -8.33 -10.28 3.35
N SER A 178 -7.16 -10.87 3.30
CA SER A 178 -6.30 -11.08 4.46
C SER A 178 -5.21 -10.02 4.46
N ILE A 179 -4.98 -9.43 5.62
CA ILE A 179 -3.97 -8.40 5.81
C ILE A 179 -2.98 -8.92 6.84
N VAL A 180 -1.72 -8.92 6.48
CA VAL A 180 -0.61 -9.27 7.36
C VAL A 180 0.22 -8.02 7.60
N MET A 181 0.40 -7.66 8.85
CA MET A 181 1.32 -6.60 9.26
C MET A 181 2.55 -7.26 9.86
N LEU A 182 3.71 -6.93 9.34
CA LEU A 182 4.97 -7.39 9.90
C LEU A 182 5.41 -6.41 10.99
N PRO A 183 5.75 -6.90 12.19
CA PRO A 183 6.23 -6.06 13.26
C PRO A 183 7.64 -5.52 12.95
N ALA A 184 7.95 -4.32 13.44
CA ALA A 184 9.20 -3.61 13.12
C ALA A 184 10.46 -4.34 13.63
N ASP A 185 10.33 -5.17 14.66
CA ASP A 185 11.40 -5.97 15.25
C ASP A 185 11.85 -7.16 14.38
N GLU A 186 11.05 -7.55 13.40
CA GLU A 186 11.42 -8.60 12.43
C GLU A 186 12.27 -8.08 11.26
N PHE A 187 12.49 -6.76 11.14
CA PHE A 187 13.29 -6.15 10.06
C PHE A 187 14.76 -5.95 10.40
N VAL A 188 15.13 -6.11 11.66
CA VAL A 188 16.51 -5.94 12.12
C VAL A 188 17.16 -7.32 12.18
N ALA A 189 17.65 -7.78 11.05
CA ALA A 189 18.55 -8.93 10.96
C ALA A 189 19.80 -8.51 10.16
#